data_32a951f54d6c534dc15b5bde9c08130f
#
_entry.id   32a951f54d6c534dc15b5bde9c08130f
#
_cell.length_a   1.000
_cell.length_b   1.000
_cell.length_c   1.000
_cell.angle_alpha   90.00
_cell.angle_beta   90.00
_cell.angle_gamma   90.00
#
_symmetry.space_group_name_H-M   'P 1'
#
loop_
_entity.id
_entity.type
_entity.pdbx_description
1 polymer ?
#
loop_
_entity_poly.entity_id
_entity_poly.type
_entity_poly.pdbx_seq_one_letter_code
_entity_poly.pdbx_strand_id
1 'polypeptide(L)'
;LALKLTRNKIYAMISGLILTTSFYIVFAGRNGQWDIFTHGFMMGAIYCLHELFNRPKRWYVYAVLTGLFLGASFMSKGPVSVYALFLPYIIALLIQKRYSGVRQRWLPLLVGGLIAIVFSSWWHLYINTYDGETLAQITKKETANWTSYNVKPFYYYWSFFIQSGLWTILALVSLFYGYLKSRVSDQKAYALVFWWTISAVVLLSLIPEKKPRYLLPVLIPLALTTGFY
;
A
#
# COMPACT_ATOMS: atom_id res chain seq x y z
N LEU A 1 8.97 2.84 8.23
CA LEU A 1 7.64 3.10 8.75
C LEU A 1 7.43 2.42 10.11
N ALA A 2 7.69 1.10 10.24
CA ALA A 2 7.53 0.34 11.49
C ALA A 2 8.16 1.06 12.71
N LEU A 3 9.44 1.43 12.59
CA LEU A 3 10.17 2.16 13.64
C LEU A 3 9.54 3.51 13.99
N LYS A 4 8.92 4.19 13.02
CA LYS A 4 8.26 5.48 13.25
C LYS A 4 6.91 5.33 13.93
N LEU A 5 6.21 4.24 13.64
CA LEU A 5 4.91 3.96 14.26
C LEU A 5 5.04 3.59 15.73
N THR A 6 6.04 2.78 16.10
CA THR A 6 6.13 2.16 17.44
C THR A 6 7.32 2.63 18.27
N ARG A 7 8.32 3.30 17.64
CA ARG A 7 9.62 3.63 18.24
C ARG A 7 10.38 2.40 18.78
N ASN A 8 9.95 1.20 18.43
CA ASN A 8 10.56 -0.06 18.85
C ASN A 8 11.42 -0.65 17.71
N LYS A 9 12.73 -0.77 17.95
CA LYS A 9 13.70 -1.30 16.96
C LYS A 9 13.48 -2.80 16.69
N ILE A 10 13.15 -3.57 17.72
CA ILE A 10 12.93 -5.02 17.61
C ILE A 10 11.70 -5.27 16.73
N TYR A 11 10.59 -4.59 17.00
CA TYR A 11 9.40 -4.66 16.16
C TYR A 11 9.70 -4.30 14.70
N ALA A 12 10.44 -3.21 14.48
CA ALA A 12 10.79 -2.79 13.12
C ALA A 12 11.64 -3.84 12.38
N MET A 13 12.58 -4.46 13.07
CA MET A 13 13.44 -5.51 12.53
C MET A 13 12.62 -6.77 12.21
N ILE A 14 11.78 -7.22 13.14
CA ILE A 14 10.92 -8.40 12.95
C ILE A 14 9.95 -8.18 11.80
N SER A 15 9.26 -7.04 11.75
CA SER A 15 8.35 -6.72 10.65
C SER A 15 9.06 -6.69 9.28
N GLY A 16 10.29 -6.17 9.24
CA GLY A 16 11.13 -6.20 8.04
C GLY A 16 11.51 -7.62 7.64
N LEU A 17 11.92 -8.45 8.61
CA LEU A 17 12.26 -9.87 8.38
C LEU A 17 11.05 -10.64 7.86
N ILE A 18 9.87 -10.49 8.48
CA ILE A 18 8.64 -11.13 8.05
C ILE A 18 8.31 -10.75 6.60
N LEU A 19 8.39 -9.45 6.27
CA LEU A 19 8.11 -8.99 4.92
C LEU A 19 9.07 -9.58 3.89
N THR A 20 10.38 -9.48 4.13
CA THR A 20 11.41 -9.91 3.17
C THR A 20 11.48 -11.42 2.99
N THR A 21 11.04 -12.20 3.97
CA THR A 21 10.98 -13.67 3.92
C THR A 21 9.59 -14.24 3.65
N SER A 22 8.58 -13.37 3.46
CA SER A 22 7.25 -13.79 3.02
C SER A 22 7.31 -14.44 1.63
N PHE A 23 6.64 -15.59 1.49
CA PHE A 23 6.72 -16.42 0.29
C PHE A 23 6.48 -15.62 -1.00
N TYR A 24 5.41 -14.86 -1.06
CA TYR A 24 5.05 -14.16 -2.28
C TYR A 24 5.95 -12.94 -2.58
N ILE A 25 6.54 -12.32 -1.57
CA ILE A 25 7.55 -11.26 -1.75
C ILE A 25 8.83 -11.84 -2.39
N VAL A 26 9.31 -12.97 -1.85
CA VAL A 26 10.48 -13.67 -2.41
C VAL A 26 10.21 -14.14 -3.83
N PHE A 27 9.05 -14.76 -4.06
CA PHE A 27 8.62 -15.22 -5.38
C PHE A 27 8.56 -14.08 -6.39
N ALA A 28 7.92 -12.97 -6.05
CA ALA A 28 7.78 -11.81 -6.93
C ALA A 28 9.14 -11.14 -7.22
N GLY A 29 10.02 -11.07 -6.22
CA GLY A 29 11.39 -10.54 -6.38
C GLY A 29 12.23 -11.38 -7.34
N ARG A 30 12.20 -12.70 -7.17
CA ARG A 30 12.94 -13.63 -8.05
C ARG A 30 12.43 -13.63 -9.49
N ASN A 31 11.14 -13.41 -9.69
CA ASN A 31 10.52 -13.35 -11.01
C ASN A 31 10.52 -11.94 -11.64
N GLY A 32 11.18 -10.96 -11.04
CA GLY A 32 11.27 -9.60 -11.58
C GLY A 32 9.92 -8.92 -11.76
N GLN A 33 8.94 -9.19 -10.88
CA GLN A 33 7.60 -8.60 -11.02
C GLN A 33 7.64 -7.09 -10.75
N TRP A 34 7.08 -6.30 -11.65
CA TRP A 34 6.97 -4.84 -11.55
C TRP A 34 6.24 -4.37 -10.27
N ASP A 35 5.37 -5.23 -9.73
CA ASP A 35 4.61 -4.96 -8.51
C ASP A 35 5.51 -4.58 -7.32
N ILE A 36 6.71 -5.15 -7.21
CA ILE A 36 7.65 -4.83 -6.13
C ILE A 36 8.09 -3.36 -6.18
N PHE A 37 8.47 -2.88 -7.36
CA PHE A 37 8.86 -1.47 -7.54
C PHE A 37 7.69 -0.54 -7.29
N THR A 38 6.52 -0.87 -7.86
CA THR A 38 5.28 -0.09 -7.71
C THR A 38 4.91 0.09 -6.24
N HIS A 39 4.88 -1.01 -5.47
CA HIS A 39 4.54 -0.95 -4.05
C HIS A 39 5.68 -0.44 -3.17
N GLY A 40 6.93 -0.61 -3.58
CA GLY A 40 8.10 -0.02 -2.93
C GLY A 40 8.05 1.51 -2.99
N PHE A 41 7.80 2.09 -4.16
CA PHE A 41 7.60 3.54 -4.30
C PHE A 41 6.40 4.03 -3.50
N MET A 42 5.27 3.30 -3.53
CA MET A 42 4.10 3.65 -2.73
C MET A 42 4.41 3.65 -1.23
N MET A 43 5.20 2.70 -0.73
CA MET A 43 5.64 2.71 0.66
C MET A 43 6.54 3.90 1.00
N GLY A 44 7.37 4.32 0.06
CA GLY A 44 8.13 5.57 0.16
C GLY A 44 7.21 6.79 0.31
N ALA A 45 6.15 6.86 -0.52
CA ALA A 45 5.14 7.93 -0.43
C ALA A 45 4.40 7.92 0.92
N ILE A 46 3.95 6.76 1.38
CA ILE A 46 3.27 6.62 2.68
C ILE A 46 4.20 7.01 3.83
N TYR A 47 5.46 6.62 3.77
CA TYR A 47 6.45 7.02 4.77
C TYR A 47 6.68 8.54 4.79
N CYS A 48 6.85 9.15 3.63
CA CYS A 48 7.02 10.60 3.52
C CYS A 48 5.78 11.36 3.97
N LEU A 49 4.60 10.88 3.61
CA LEU A 49 3.34 11.43 4.09
C LEU A 49 3.23 11.36 5.64
N HIS A 50 3.62 10.22 6.22
CA HIS A 50 3.66 10.08 7.68
C HIS A 50 4.62 11.10 8.34
N GLU A 51 5.83 11.27 7.80
CA GLU A 51 6.81 12.24 8.30
C GLU A 51 6.37 13.69 8.07
N LEU A 52 5.62 13.98 7.01
CA LEU A 52 5.04 15.29 6.75
C LEU A 52 4.16 15.77 7.91
N PHE A 53 3.36 14.85 8.47
CA PHE A 53 2.53 15.17 9.64
C PHE A 53 3.34 15.28 10.94
N ASN A 54 4.45 14.56 11.07
CA ASN A 54 5.25 14.51 12.29
C ASN A 54 6.37 15.57 12.35
N ARG A 55 6.80 16.12 11.20
CA ARG A 55 7.92 17.07 11.09
C ARG A 55 7.54 18.39 10.44
N PRO A 56 6.87 19.29 11.15
CA PRO A 56 6.35 20.56 10.60
C PRO A 56 7.43 21.49 10.00
N LYS A 57 8.64 21.48 10.52
CA LYS A 57 9.73 22.34 10.02
C LYS A 57 10.30 21.93 8.66
N ARG A 58 10.05 20.69 8.21
CA ARG A 58 10.55 20.13 6.93
C ARG A 58 9.42 19.66 6.02
N TRP A 59 8.25 20.26 6.15
CA TRP A 59 7.07 19.83 5.41
C TRP A 59 7.26 19.84 3.89
N TYR A 60 7.98 20.85 3.37
CA TYR A 60 8.24 20.99 1.93
C TYR A 60 9.03 19.83 1.35
N VAL A 61 10.07 19.35 2.06
CA VAL A 61 10.85 18.18 1.62
C VAL A 61 9.96 16.94 1.55
N TYR A 62 9.17 16.70 2.59
CA TYR A 62 8.30 15.52 2.63
C TYR A 62 7.13 15.63 1.67
N ALA A 63 6.61 16.83 1.38
CA ALA A 63 5.59 17.05 0.36
C ALA A 63 6.12 16.70 -1.04
N VAL A 64 7.32 17.22 -1.40
CA VAL A 64 7.97 16.90 -2.68
C VAL A 64 8.26 15.41 -2.80
N LEU A 65 8.88 14.80 -1.80
CA LEU A 65 9.18 13.36 -1.82
C LEU A 65 7.92 12.50 -1.90
N THR A 66 6.85 12.87 -1.20
CA THR A 66 5.56 12.17 -1.31
C THR A 66 5.05 12.22 -2.75
N GLY A 67 5.07 13.40 -3.37
CA GLY A 67 4.64 13.57 -4.75
C GLY A 67 5.48 12.77 -5.75
N LEU A 68 6.80 12.80 -5.63
CA LEU A 68 7.71 12.05 -6.50
C LEU A 68 7.50 10.53 -6.34
N PHE A 69 7.39 10.02 -5.12
CA PHE A 69 7.17 8.60 -4.89
C PHE A 69 5.78 8.13 -5.35
N LEU A 70 4.73 8.95 -5.15
CA LEU A 70 3.39 8.66 -5.70
C LEU A 70 3.42 8.61 -7.22
N GLY A 71 4.04 9.61 -7.86
CA GLY A 71 4.18 9.64 -9.31
C GLY A 71 4.99 8.47 -9.85
N ALA A 72 6.12 8.12 -9.23
CA ALA A 72 6.93 6.96 -9.62
C ALA A 72 6.15 5.64 -9.48
N SER A 73 5.37 5.48 -8.41
CA SER A 73 4.50 4.33 -8.23
C SER A 73 3.44 4.24 -9.33
N PHE A 74 2.80 5.36 -9.66
CA PHE A 74 1.81 5.43 -10.73
C PHE A 74 2.41 5.11 -12.10
N MET A 75 3.58 5.66 -12.42
CA MET A 75 4.29 5.38 -13.67
C MET A 75 4.72 3.92 -13.81
N SER A 76 5.00 3.24 -12.70
CA SER A 76 5.42 1.83 -12.74
C SER A 76 4.31 0.88 -13.19
N LYS A 77 3.05 1.10 -12.76
CA LYS A 77 1.92 0.20 -13.06
C LYS A 77 0.54 0.88 -13.01
N GLY A 78 0.48 2.20 -13.19
CA GLY A 78 -0.78 2.94 -13.11
C GLY A 78 -1.33 2.99 -11.67
N PRO A 79 -2.67 3.13 -11.49
CA PRO A 79 -3.30 3.42 -10.20
C PRO A 79 -3.38 2.24 -9.23
N VAL A 80 -2.88 1.06 -9.61
CA VAL A 80 -3.04 -0.20 -8.83
C VAL A 80 -2.59 -0.04 -7.38
N SER A 81 -1.42 0.56 -7.15
CA SER A 81 -0.87 0.72 -5.81
C SER A 81 -1.59 1.80 -4.99
N VAL A 82 -2.15 2.81 -5.67
CA VAL A 82 -3.00 3.82 -5.01
C VAL A 82 -4.24 3.13 -4.44
N TYR A 83 -4.88 2.27 -5.23
CA TYR A 83 -6.07 1.53 -4.81
C TYR A 83 -5.77 0.45 -3.76
N ALA A 84 -4.69 -0.34 -3.97
CA ALA A 84 -4.43 -1.54 -3.18
C ALA A 84 -3.62 -1.30 -1.89
N LEU A 85 -2.91 -0.15 -1.78
CA LEU A 85 -2.03 0.13 -0.65
C LEU A 85 -2.27 1.51 -0.03
N PHE A 86 -2.35 2.56 -0.83
CA PHE A 86 -2.49 3.93 -0.32
C PHE A 86 -3.90 4.21 0.21
N LEU A 87 -4.94 3.90 -0.56
CA LEU A 87 -6.33 4.10 -0.13
C LEU A 87 -6.68 3.31 1.13
N PRO A 88 -6.29 2.02 1.27
CA PRO A 88 -6.45 1.28 2.53
C PRO A 88 -5.76 1.95 3.72
N TYR A 89 -4.57 2.52 3.52
CA TYR A 89 -3.87 3.27 4.57
C TYR A 89 -4.66 4.51 5.00
N ILE A 90 -5.20 5.27 4.05
CA ILE A 90 -6.06 6.43 4.36
C ILE A 90 -7.32 5.99 5.10
N ILE A 91 -7.98 4.90 4.67
CA ILE A 91 -9.14 4.34 5.36
C ILE A 91 -8.79 3.97 6.82
N ALA A 92 -7.66 3.32 7.04
CA ALA A 92 -7.20 2.98 8.38
C ALA A 92 -6.95 4.21 9.26
N LEU A 93 -6.39 5.29 8.71
CA LEU A 93 -6.24 6.57 9.41
C LEU A 93 -7.60 7.19 9.75
N LEU A 94 -8.57 7.13 8.86
CA LEU A 94 -9.93 7.64 9.10
C LEU A 94 -10.65 6.85 10.20
N ILE A 95 -10.59 5.52 10.15
CA ILE A 95 -11.17 4.64 11.18
C ILE A 95 -10.57 4.97 12.56
N GLN A 96 -9.26 5.22 12.62
CA GLN A 96 -8.55 5.57 13.85
C GLN A 96 -8.71 7.05 14.25
N LYS A 97 -9.47 7.85 13.49
CA LYS A 97 -9.62 9.30 13.66
C LYS A 97 -8.28 10.06 13.73
N ARG A 98 -7.26 9.56 13.02
CA ARG A 98 -5.91 10.13 12.96
C ARG A 98 -5.73 11.14 11.82
N TYR A 99 -6.72 11.97 11.58
CA TYR A 99 -6.70 13.02 10.55
C TYR A 99 -6.62 14.43 11.14
N SER A 100 -6.39 14.55 12.43
CA SER A 100 -6.14 15.84 13.08
C SER A 100 -4.90 16.49 12.44
N GLY A 101 -5.04 17.72 11.96
CA GLY A 101 -3.95 18.44 11.28
C GLY A 101 -3.98 18.37 9.74
N VAL A 102 -4.85 17.58 9.11
CA VAL A 102 -5.03 17.60 7.66
C VAL A 102 -5.41 19.01 7.18
N ARG A 103 -6.37 19.66 7.86
CA ARG A 103 -6.77 21.03 7.54
C ARG A 103 -5.63 22.04 7.67
N GLN A 104 -4.72 21.83 8.61
CA GLN A 104 -3.54 22.69 8.80
C GLN A 104 -2.43 22.40 7.78
N ARG A 105 -2.48 21.24 7.14
CA ARG A 105 -1.49 20.74 6.20
C ARG A 105 -2.00 20.64 4.75
N TRP A 106 -3.09 21.35 4.44
CA TRP A 106 -3.69 21.32 3.12
C TRP A 106 -2.70 21.75 2.01
N LEU A 107 -1.87 22.80 2.28
CA LEU A 107 -0.89 23.29 1.31
C LEU A 107 0.20 22.25 1.00
N PRO A 108 0.90 21.64 1.99
CA PRO A 108 1.79 20.52 1.73
C PRO A 108 1.16 19.36 0.96
N LEU A 109 -0.08 18.99 1.28
CA LEU A 109 -0.79 17.92 0.58
C LEU A 109 -1.12 18.29 -0.86
N LEU A 110 -1.52 19.53 -1.10
CA LEU A 110 -1.75 20.06 -2.45
C LEU A 110 -0.47 20.06 -3.26
N VAL A 111 0.65 20.55 -2.71
CA VAL A 111 1.96 20.56 -3.39
C VAL A 111 2.39 19.13 -3.74
N GLY A 112 2.30 18.19 -2.79
CA GLY A 112 2.62 16.78 -3.06
C GLY A 112 1.72 16.16 -4.11
N GLY A 113 0.42 16.47 -4.08
CA GLY A 113 -0.56 16.01 -5.07
C GLY A 113 -0.28 16.56 -6.47
N LEU A 114 0.03 17.84 -6.60
CA LEU A 114 0.37 18.46 -7.87
C LEU A 114 1.65 17.86 -8.47
N ILE A 115 2.69 17.67 -7.65
CA ILE A 115 3.93 17.01 -8.10
C ILE A 115 3.64 15.59 -8.57
N ALA A 116 2.81 14.83 -7.84
CA ALA A 116 2.43 13.48 -8.23
C ALA A 116 1.71 13.47 -9.58
N ILE A 117 0.75 14.38 -9.78
CA ILE A 117 0.00 14.51 -11.05
C ILE A 117 0.95 14.87 -12.19
N VAL A 118 1.75 15.89 -12.05
CA VAL A 118 2.68 16.33 -13.09
C VAL A 118 3.66 15.21 -13.44
N PHE A 119 4.24 14.57 -12.42
CA PHE A 119 5.23 13.50 -12.63
C PHE A 119 4.62 12.23 -13.22
N SER A 120 3.37 11.91 -12.91
CA SER A 120 2.68 10.73 -13.48
C SER A 120 2.09 10.97 -14.86
N SER A 121 1.68 12.21 -15.16
CA SER A 121 0.94 12.52 -16.41
C SER A 121 1.84 12.67 -17.63
N TRP A 122 3.10 13.12 -17.47
CA TRP A 122 3.95 13.43 -18.61
C TRP A 122 4.13 12.25 -19.57
N TRP A 123 4.27 11.03 -19.05
CA TRP A 123 4.43 9.84 -19.88
C TRP A 123 3.17 9.50 -20.67
N HIS A 124 2.01 9.61 -20.04
CA HIS A 124 0.73 9.42 -20.71
C HIS A 124 0.48 10.47 -21.80
N LEU A 125 0.84 11.72 -21.54
CA LEU A 125 0.74 12.79 -22.52
C LEU A 125 1.69 12.53 -23.69
N TYR A 126 2.93 12.11 -23.40
CA TYR A 126 3.90 11.78 -24.45
C TYR A 126 3.40 10.65 -25.35
N ILE A 127 2.98 9.51 -24.79
CA ILE A 127 2.48 8.39 -25.59
C ILE A 127 1.22 8.79 -26.36
N ASN A 128 0.29 9.51 -25.74
CA ASN A 128 -0.93 9.93 -26.43
C ASN A 128 -0.65 10.83 -27.64
N THR A 129 0.45 11.58 -27.60
CA THR A 129 0.85 12.45 -28.70
C THR A 129 1.49 11.67 -29.86
N TYR A 130 2.28 10.64 -29.56
CA TYR A 130 3.04 9.89 -30.56
C TYR A 130 2.39 8.58 -31.01
N ASP A 131 1.61 7.94 -30.15
CA ASP A 131 0.96 6.63 -30.42
C ASP A 131 -0.35 6.49 -29.63
N GLY A 132 -1.26 7.44 -29.82
CA GLY A 132 -2.54 7.51 -29.12
C GLY A 132 -3.48 6.33 -29.44
N GLU A 133 -3.41 5.77 -30.65
CA GLU A 133 -4.24 4.62 -31.04
C GLU A 133 -3.87 3.36 -30.25
N THR A 134 -2.58 3.03 -30.15
CA THR A 134 -2.12 1.89 -29.36
C THR A 134 -2.45 2.09 -27.88
N LEU A 135 -2.28 3.28 -27.33
CA LEU A 135 -2.66 3.60 -25.95
C LEU A 135 -4.16 3.37 -25.72
N ALA A 136 -5.02 3.84 -26.64
CA ALA A 136 -6.46 3.65 -26.53
C ALA A 136 -6.86 2.17 -26.59
N GLN A 137 -6.26 1.37 -27.47
CA GLN A 137 -6.49 -0.07 -27.57
C GLN A 137 -6.09 -0.82 -26.29
N ILE A 138 -4.89 -0.52 -25.75
CA ILE A 138 -4.40 -1.13 -24.51
C ILE A 138 -5.33 -0.76 -23.35
N THR A 139 -5.68 0.51 -23.22
CA THR A 139 -6.57 0.99 -22.13
C THR A 139 -7.93 0.31 -22.21
N LYS A 140 -8.51 0.20 -23.38
CA LYS A 140 -9.80 -0.49 -23.61
C LYS A 140 -9.71 -1.97 -23.22
N LYS A 141 -8.64 -2.66 -23.62
CA LYS A 141 -8.40 -4.07 -23.30
C LYS A 141 -8.24 -4.29 -21.78
N GLU A 142 -7.41 -3.48 -21.11
CA GLU A 142 -7.19 -3.62 -19.67
C GLU A 142 -8.47 -3.28 -18.87
N THR A 143 -9.22 -2.28 -19.27
CA THR A 143 -10.50 -1.94 -18.61
C THR A 143 -11.52 -3.07 -18.78
N ALA A 144 -11.62 -3.66 -19.97
CA ALA A 144 -12.51 -4.80 -20.22
C ALA A 144 -12.10 -6.03 -19.38
N ASN A 145 -10.80 -6.26 -19.19
CA ASN A 145 -10.29 -7.37 -18.38
C ASN A 145 -10.75 -7.29 -16.91
N TRP A 146 -10.90 -6.11 -16.36
CA TRP A 146 -11.31 -5.94 -14.95
C TRP A 146 -12.67 -6.55 -14.63
N THR A 147 -13.57 -6.64 -15.60
CA THR A 147 -14.93 -7.15 -15.43
C THR A 147 -15.18 -8.52 -16.04
N SER A 148 -14.37 -8.93 -17.03
CA SER A 148 -14.61 -10.13 -17.82
C SER A 148 -13.53 -11.20 -17.71
N TYR A 149 -12.31 -10.84 -17.34
CA TYR A 149 -11.19 -11.77 -17.29
C TYR A 149 -10.91 -12.26 -15.87
N ASN A 150 -10.79 -13.59 -15.70
CA ASN A 150 -10.41 -14.24 -14.45
C ASN A 150 -11.27 -13.81 -13.22
N VAL A 151 -12.56 -13.66 -13.44
CA VAL A 151 -13.53 -13.30 -12.41
C VAL A 151 -13.62 -14.42 -11.36
N LYS A 152 -13.48 -14.04 -10.09
CA LYS A 152 -13.56 -14.95 -8.94
C LYS A 152 -14.48 -14.36 -7.87
N PRO A 153 -15.06 -15.21 -6.99
CA PRO A 153 -15.96 -14.74 -5.94
C PRO A 153 -15.27 -13.77 -4.97
N PHE A 154 -16.06 -12.96 -4.28
CA PHE A 154 -15.61 -11.93 -3.33
C PHE A 154 -14.64 -12.49 -2.27
N TYR A 155 -14.90 -13.67 -1.74
CA TYR A 155 -14.10 -14.28 -0.68
C TYR A 155 -12.78 -14.92 -1.17
N TYR A 156 -12.45 -14.86 -2.45
CA TYR A 156 -11.24 -15.48 -3.02
C TYR A 156 -9.95 -15.07 -2.31
N TYR A 157 -9.86 -13.84 -1.84
CA TYR A 157 -8.67 -13.31 -1.17
C TYR A 157 -8.65 -13.52 0.35
N TRP A 158 -9.65 -14.12 0.96
CA TRP A 158 -9.72 -14.21 2.43
C TRP A 158 -8.67 -15.14 3.05
N SER A 159 -8.05 -15.99 2.23
CA SER A 159 -6.87 -16.78 2.60
C SER A 159 -5.54 -16.05 2.39
N PHE A 160 -5.54 -14.72 2.30
CA PHE A 160 -4.38 -13.88 1.98
C PHE A 160 -3.18 -14.10 2.90
N PHE A 161 -3.39 -14.45 4.17
CA PHE A 161 -2.35 -14.72 5.14
C PHE A 161 -1.47 -15.92 4.77
N ILE A 162 -1.96 -16.86 3.94
CA ILE A 162 -1.19 -18.00 3.43
C ILE A 162 -0.02 -17.53 2.55
N GLN A 163 -0.15 -16.38 1.89
CA GLN A 163 0.91 -15.80 1.04
C GLN A 163 2.15 -15.36 1.84
N SER A 164 2.04 -15.26 3.16
CA SER A 164 3.19 -15.00 4.04
C SER A 164 4.12 -16.22 4.21
N GLY A 165 3.68 -17.42 3.76
CA GLY A 165 4.52 -18.63 3.75
C GLY A 165 4.87 -19.12 5.16
N LEU A 166 6.14 -19.07 5.55
CA LEU A 166 6.60 -19.48 6.89
C LEU A 166 5.86 -18.78 8.04
N TRP A 167 5.37 -17.57 7.79
CA TRP A 167 4.69 -16.74 8.78
C TRP A 167 3.18 -16.92 8.82
N THR A 168 2.62 -17.88 8.06
CA THR A 168 1.16 -18.08 7.91
C THR A 168 0.43 -18.18 9.23
N ILE A 169 0.92 -18.99 10.18
CA ILE A 169 0.25 -19.18 11.47
C ILE A 169 0.31 -17.89 12.30
N LEU A 170 1.47 -17.24 12.38
CA LEU A 170 1.63 -15.98 13.11
C LEU A 170 0.82 -14.85 12.47
N ALA A 171 0.77 -14.81 11.13
CA ALA A 171 -0.06 -13.87 10.38
C ALA A 171 -1.55 -14.07 10.70
N LEU A 172 -2.03 -15.33 10.71
CA LEU A 172 -3.40 -15.63 11.07
C LEU A 172 -3.70 -15.21 12.52
N VAL A 173 -2.84 -15.58 13.48
CA VAL A 173 -3.02 -15.20 14.89
C VAL A 173 -3.02 -13.67 15.06
N SER A 174 -2.17 -12.96 14.30
CA SER A 174 -2.10 -11.50 14.36
C SER A 174 -3.39 -10.79 13.91
N LEU A 175 -4.29 -11.49 13.22
CA LEU A 175 -5.59 -10.98 12.80
C LEU A 175 -6.70 -11.14 13.86
N PHE A 176 -6.45 -11.84 14.97
CA PHE A 176 -7.40 -11.91 16.09
C PHE A 176 -7.38 -10.61 16.91
N TYR A 177 -7.99 -9.55 16.34
CA TYR A 177 -7.96 -8.19 16.87
C TYR A 177 -8.36 -8.07 18.33
N GLY A 178 -9.46 -8.72 18.73
CA GLY A 178 -9.97 -8.67 20.11
C GLY A 178 -8.99 -9.28 21.12
N TYR A 179 -8.26 -10.31 20.70
CA TYR A 179 -7.26 -10.97 21.55
C TYR A 179 -5.97 -10.18 21.68
N LEU A 180 -5.42 -9.69 20.56
CA LEU A 180 -4.11 -9.05 20.55
C LEU A 180 -4.15 -7.58 20.98
N LYS A 181 -5.20 -6.84 20.66
CA LYS A 181 -5.28 -5.40 20.96
C LYS A 181 -4.97 -5.06 22.42
N SER A 182 -5.43 -5.89 23.36
CA SER A 182 -5.18 -5.68 24.80
C SER A 182 -3.79 -6.12 25.28
N ARG A 183 -3.09 -6.93 24.46
CA ARG A 183 -1.79 -7.53 24.84
C ARG A 183 -0.58 -6.82 24.22
N VAL A 184 -0.78 -6.05 23.16
CA VAL A 184 0.30 -5.32 22.51
C VAL A 184 0.63 -4.03 23.25
N SER A 185 1.91 -3.65 23.28
CA SER A 185 2.39 -2.45 23.94
C SER A 185 1.88 -1.15 23.30
N ASP A 186 1.78 -1.11 21.96
CA ASP A 186 1.24 0.03 21.22
C ASP A 186 -0.07 -0.35 20.50
N GLN A 187 -1.16 -0.28 21.26
CA GLN A 187 -2.51 -0.59 20.76
C GLN A 187 -2.94 0.28 19.57
N LYS A 188 -2.48 1.55 19.55
CA LYS A 188 -2.84 2.49 18.49
C LYS A 188 -2.12 2.18 17.19
N ALA A 189 -0.84 1.79 17.26
CA ALA A 189 -0.09 1.38 16.08
C ALA A 189 -0.59 0.05 15.55
N TYR A 190 -0.85 -0.93 16.42
CA TYR A 190 -1.44 -2.20 16.04
C TYR A 190 -2.81 -2.02 15.33
N ALA A 191 -3.70 -1.23 15.93
CA ALA A 191 -5.01 -0.97 15.33
C ALA A 191 -4.90 -0.32 13.94
N LEU A 192 -3.93 0.58 13.72
CA LEU A 192 -3.70 1.20 12.42
C LEU A 192 -3.31 0.15 11.37
N VAL A 193 -2.30 -0.66 11.64
CA VAL A 193 -1.82 -1.66 10.66
C VAL A 193 -2.81 -2.79 10.46
N PHE A 194 -3.57 -3.17 11.49
CA PHE A 194 -4.67 -4.12 11.38
C PHE A 194 -5.76 -3.61 10.42
N TRP A 195 -6.29 -2.41 10.65
CA TRP A 195 -7.31 -1.83 9.78
C TRP A 195 -6.79 -1.56 8.37
N TRP A 196 -5.51 -1.24 8.23
CA TRP A 196 -4.86 -1.14 6.93
C TRP A 196 -4.88 -2.46 6.18
N THR A 197 -4.51 -3.56 6.85
CA THR A 197 -4.54 -4.92 6.27
C THR A 197 -5.96 -5.29 5.85
N ILE A 198 -6.94 -5.16 6.72
CA ILE A 198 -8.33 -5.53 6.45
C ILE A 198 -8.92 -4.68 5.32
N SER A 199 -8.71 -3.38 5.34
CA SER A 199 -9.18 -2.48 4.28
C SER A 199 -8.58 -2.84 2.92
N ALA A 200 -7.29 -3.23 2.87
CA ALA A 200 -6.63 -3.66 1.64
C ALA A 200 -7.26 -4.93 1.08
N VAL A 201 -7.51 -5.94 1.92
CA VAL A 201 -8.18 -7.19 1.50
C VAL A 201 -9.60 -6.91 1.00
N VAL A 202 -10.36 -6.10 1.73
CA VAL A 202 -11.75 -5.77 1.36
C VAL A 202 -11.79 -5.05 0.01
N LEU A 203 -10.97 -4.01 -0.18
CA LEU A 203 -10.93 -3.27 -1.44
C LEU A 203 -10.53 -4.16 -2.62
N LEU A 204 -9.51 -5.00 -2.47
CA LEU A 204 -9.13 -5.95 -3.52
C LEU A 204 -10.22 -6.99 -3.79
N SER A 205 -11.00 -7.36 -2.78
CA SER A 205 -12.12 -8.29 -2.94
C SER A 205 -13.28 -7.71 -3.74
N LEU A 206 -13.41 -6.37 -3.81
CA LEU A 206 -14.46 -5.69 -4.60
C LEU A 206 -14.17 -5.76 -6.11
N ILE A 207 -12.90 -5.86 -6.53
CA ILE A 207 -12.56 -5.98 -7.95
C ILE A 207 -12.93 -7.38 -8.42
N PRO A 208 -13.72 -7.55 -9.52
CA PRO A 208 -14.09 -8.87 -10.04
C PRO A 208 -12.90 -9.70 -10.52
N GLU A 209 -11.96 -9.09 -11.24
CA GLU A 209 -10.73 -9.74 -11.67
C GLU A 209 -9.83 -10.04 -10.46
N LYS A 210 -9.45 -11.31 -10.29
CA LYS A 210 -8.61 -11.74 -9.17
C LYS A 210 -7.42 -12.56 -9.64
N LYS A 211 -6.23 -12.13 -9.24
CA LYS A 211 -4.96 -12.85 -9.46
C LYS A 211 -4.20 -12.94 -8.14
N PRO A 212 -3.49 -14.05 -7.84
CA PRO A 212 -2.71 -14.17 -6.61
C PRO A 212 -1.72 -13.01 -6.39
N ARG A 213 -1.13 -12.50 -7.46
CA ARG A 213 -0.18 -11.37 -7.43
C ARG A 213 -0.77 -10.07 -6.88
N TYR A 214 -2.08 -9.89 -6.94
CA TYR A 214 -2.73 -8.69 -6.40
C TYR A 214 -2.72 -8.65 -4.87
N LEU A 215 -2.40 -9.75 -4.18
CA LEU A 215 -2.22 -9.80 -2.74
C LEU A 215 -0.86 -9.27 -2.26
N LEU A 216 0.10 -9.03 -3.16
CA LEU A 216 1.43 -8.54 -2.79
C LEU A 216 1.39 -7.27 -1.91
N PRO A 217 0.60 -6.21 -2.23
CA PRO A 217 0.52 -5.03 -1.38
C PRO A 217 -0.06 -5.31 0.01
N VAL A 218 -0.93 -6.33 0.16
CA VAL A 218 -1.52 -6.71 1.45
C VAL A 218 -0.47 -7.28 2.42
N LEU A 219 0.56 -7.94 1.89
CA LEU A 219 1.63 -8.51 2.72
C LEU A 219 2.42 -7.45 3.48
N ILE A 220 2.45 -6.21 3.00
CA ILE A 220 3.16 -5.11 3.66
C ILE A 220 2.52 -4.76 5.01
N PRO A 221 1.23 -4.34 5.07
CA PRO A 221 0.58 -4.11 6.36
C PRO A 221 0.38 -5.39 7.17
N LEU A 222 0.24 -6.57 6.53
CA LEU A 222 0.18 -7.85 7.23
C LEU A 222 1.48 -8.15 7.97
N ALA A 223 2.66 -7.93 7.37
CA ALA A 223 3.94 -8.10 8.04
C ALA A 223 4.11 -7.15 9.23
N LEU A 224 3.62 -5.91 9.10
CA LEU A 224 3.56 -4.96 10.21
C LEU A 224 2.61 -5.45 11.32
N THR A 225 1.47 -6.03 10.99
CA THR A 225 0.50 -6.57 11.94
C THR A 225 1.07 -7.78 12.67
N THR A 226 1.71 -8.69 11.91
CA THR A 226 2.33 -9.91 12.44
C THR A 226 3.50 -9.60 13.37
N GLY A 227 4.26 -8.55 13.10
CA GLY A 227 5.39 -8.15 13.93
C GLY A 227 5.01 -7.74 15.37
N PHE A 228 3.75 -7.52 15.68
CA PHE A 228 3.27 -7.26 17.04
C PHE A 228 3.10 -8.53 17.89
N TYR A 229 3.08 -9.68 17.26
CA TYR A 229 3.03 -10.98 17.96
C TYR A 229 4.39 -11.37 18.48
#